data_1ff9bff7fd7dcb7cd51130e94e967719
#
_entry.id   1ff9bff7fd7dcb7cd51130e94e967719
#
_cell.length_a   1.000
_cell.length_b   1.000
_cell.length_c   1.000
_cell.angle_alpha   90.00
_cell.angle_beta   90.00
_cell.angle_gamma   90.00
#
_symmetry.space_group_name_H-M   'P 1'
#
loop_
_entity.id
_entity.type
_entity.pdbx_description
1 polymer ?
#
loop_
_entity_poly.entity_id
_entity_poly.type
_entity_poly.pdbx_seq_one_letter_code
_entity_poly.pdbx_strand_id
1 'polypeptide(L)'
;MVGHFVKVVEIIKEINKYIMIEVLIPDFKGDELALQNVVEAKPEVINHNVETIPRLYSTVRPMAIYERSLKVLENVKKMDKDILTKSGIMLGLGEKEEEVVELMKDLLEVDCDMLTIGQYLAPSKKHHPVIEYVHPDQFEIYKEIGMELGFKFVASAPLVRSSYNAGEVTSAILEQN
;
A
#
# COMPACT_ATOMS: atom_id res chain seq x y z
N MET A 1 2.20 -8.53 -19.07
CA MET A 1 2.80 -7.99 -17.81
C MET A 1 2.42 -8.86 -16.62
N VAL A 2 1.15 -9.19 -16.41
CA VAL A 2 0.66 -10.00 -15.27
C VAL A 2 1.33 -11.36 -15.16
N GLY A 3 1.45 -12.13 -16.25
CA GLY A 3 2.09 -13.43 -16.25
C GLY A 3 3.54 -13.46 -15.72
N HIS A 4 4.18 -12.28 -15.63
CA HIS A 4 5.51 -12.16 -15.04
C HIS A 4 5.45 -12.21 -13.51
N PHE A 5 4.49 -11.51 -12.88
CA PHE A 5 4.28 -11.57 -11.43
C PHE A 5 3.96 -12.99 -10.99
N VAL A 6 2.98 -13.63 -11.64
CA VAL A 6 2.56 -15.00 -11.37
C VAL A 6 3.75 -15.96 -11.42
N LYS A 7 4.47 -15.95 -12.54
CA LYS A 7 5.61 -16.85 -12.74
C LYS A 7 6.73 -16.65 -11.72
N VAL A 8 6.99 -15.42 -11.30
CA VAL A 8 8.00 -15.12 -10.27
C VAL A 8 7.57 -15.69 -8.92
N VAL A 9 6.32 -15.47 -8.51
CA VAL A 9 5.77 -16.01 -7.25
C VAL A 9 5.84 -17.54 -7.25
N GLU A 10 5.37 -18.20 -8.33
CA GLU A 10 5.38 -19.65 -8.47
C GLU A 10 6.81 -20.22 -8.35
N ILE A 11 7.78 -19.68 -9.11
CA ILE A 11 9.17 -20.15 -9.08
C ILE A 11 9.78 -19.97 -7.69
N ILE A 12 9.54 -18.84 -7.03
CA ILE A 12 10.06 -18.62 -5.67
C ILE A 12 9.49 -19.67 -4.71
N LYS A 13 8.18 -19.95 -4.76
CA LYS A 13 7.53 -20.95 -3.92
C LYS A 13 7.98 -22.39 -4.23
N GLU A 14 8.28 -22.70 -5.49
CA GLU A 14 8.90 -23.99 -5.86
C GLU A 14 10.29 -24.16 -5.24
N ILE A 15 11.11 -23.10 -5.21
CA ILE A 15 12.46 -23.14 -4.63
C ILE A 15 12.41 -23.21 -3.09
N ASN A 16 11.52 -22.42 -2.49
CA ASN A 16 11.36 -22.38 -1.03
C ASN A 16 9.91 -22.06 -0.63
N LYS A 17 9.17 -23.10 -0.28
CA LYS A 17 7.75 -22.99 0.14
C LYS A 17 7.50 -22.24 1.45
N TYR A 18 8.55 -21.97 2.23
CA TYR A 18 8.45 -21.27 3.52
C TYR A 18 8.72 -19.76 3.41
N ILE A 19 9.11 -19.28 2.21
CA ILE A 19 9.35 -17.86 2.02
C ILE A 19 8.02 -17.11 1.88
N MET A 20 7.89 -16.03 2.60
CA MET A 20 6.75 -15.12 2.43
C MET A 20 7.04 -14.13 1.31
N ILE A 21 6.05 -13.90 0.46
CA ILE A 21 6.18 -13.06 -0.73
C ILE A 21 5.21 -11.88 -0.61
N GLU A 22 5.76 -10.67 -0.63
CA GLU A 22 5.01 -9.46 -0.87
C GLU A 22 5.18 -9.03 -2.32
N VAL A 23 4.09 -8.75 -3.02
CA VAL A 23 4.11 -8.21 -4.38
C VAL A 23 3.53 -6.80 -4.41
N LEU A 24 4.28 -5.84 -4.95
CA LEU A 24 3.78 -4.49 -5.24
C LEU A 24 3.28 -4.47 -6.69
N ILE A 25 1.97 -4.26 -6.86
CA ILE A 25 1.30 -4.33 -8.16
C ILE A 25 0.78 -2.97 -8.61
N PRO A 26 0.67 -2.71 -9.92
CA PRO A 26 -0.07 -1.59 -10.47
C PRO A 26 -1.59 -1.84 -10.38
N ASP A 27 -2.39 -0.82 -10.70
CA ASP A 27 -3.85 -0.92 -10.74
C ASP A 27 -4.40 -1.74 -11.93
N PHE A 28 -3.54 -2.28 -12.77
CA PHE A 28 -3.87 -3.00 -14.01
C PHE A 28 -4.92 -2.29 -14.90
N LYS A 29 -5.13 -0.98 -14.70
CA LYS A 29 -6.20 -0.19 -15.34
C LYS A 29 -7.62 -0.74 -15.07
N GLY A 30 -7.79 -1.45 -13.96
CA GLY A 30 -9.05 -2.06 -13.56
C GLY A 30 -9.33 -3.43 -14.19
N ASP A 31 -8.34 -4.07 -14.80
CA ASP A 31 -8.46 -5.43 -15.33
C ASP A 31 -8.50 -6.45 -14.17
N GLU A 32 -9.72 -6.90 -13.84
CA GLU A 32 -9.95 -7.84 -12.75
C GLU A 32 -9.35 -9.23 -13.02
N LEU A 33 -9.30 -9.67 -14.29
CA LEU A 33 -8.68 -10.94 -14.63
C LEU A 33 -7.16 -10.90 -14.40
N ALA A 34 -6.53 -9.76 -14.69
CA ALA A 34 -5.14 -9.53 -14.37
C ALA A 34 -4.87 -9.62 -12.86
N LEU A 35 -5.73 -9.02 -12.03
CA LEU A 35 -5.64 -9.10 -10.58
C LEU A 35 -5.87 -10.53 -10.08
N GLN A 36 -6.88 -11.21 -10.58
CA GLN A 36 -7.20 -12.60 -10.24
C GLN A 36 -6.00 -13.53 -10.42
N ASN A 37 -5.28 -13.42 -11.54
CA ASN A 37 -4.08 -14.23 -11.79
C ASN A 37 -3.01 -14.02 -10.70
N VAL A 38 -2.84 -12.79 -10.18
CA VAL A 38 -1.88 -12.51 -9.09
C VAL A 38 -2.37 -13.14 -7.79
N VAL A 39 -3.67 -13.02 -7.49
CA VAL A 39 -4.28 -13.61 -6.29
C VAL A 39 -4.17 -15.14 -6.31
N GLU A 40 -4.40 -15.78 -7.45
CA GLU A 40 -4.28 -17.23 -7.64
C GLU A 40 -2.85 -17.76 -7.43
N ALA A 41 -1.82 -16.93 -7.66
CA ALA A 41 -0.43 -17.27 -7.33
C ALA A 41 -0.15 -17.31 -5.81
N LYS A 42 -1.13 -16.83 -5.00
CA LYS A 42 -1.09 -16.90 -3.52
C LYS A 42 0.12 -16.25 -2.88
N PRO A 43 0.50 -15.00 -3.20
CA PRO A 43 1.45 -14.27 -2.36
C PRO A 43 0.83 -14.06 -0.97
N GLU A 44 1.63 -13.89 0.05
CA GLU A 44 1.16 -13.61 1.42
C GLU A 44 0.67 -12.17 1.57
N VAL A 45 1.25 -11.24 0.81
CA VAL A 45 0.86 -9.82 0.82
C VAL A 45 0.73 -9.29 -0.61
N ILE A 46 -0.37 -8.61 -0.89
CA ILE A 46 -0.54 -7.79 -2.10
C ILE A 46 -0.55 -6.32 -1.70
N ASN A 47 0.44 -5.59 -2.20
CA ASN A 47 0.62 -4.16 -1.97
C ASN A 47 0.21 -3.37 -3.22
N HIS A 48 -0.64 -2.35 -3.04
CA HIS A 48 -0.95 -1.36 -4.05
C HIS A 48 -1.06 0.02 -3.39
N ASN A 49 -0.12 0.91 -3.70
CA ASN A 49 -0.04 2.22 -3.07
C ASN A 49 -1.07 3.20 -3.65
N VAL A 50 -1.81 3.90 -2.79
CA VAL A 50 -2.63 5.05 -3.18
C VAL A 50 -1.80 6.33 -3.31
N GLU A 51 -0.62 6.38 -2.72
CA GLU A 51 0.44 7.39 -2.78
C GLU A 51 0.09 8.75 -2.19
N THR A 52 -1.12 9.26 -2.37
CA THR A 52 -1.57 10.57 -1.86
C THR A 52 -3.09 10.65 -1.76
N ILE A 53 -3.59 11.73 -1.17
CA ILE A 53 -5.02 12.02 -0.98
C ILE A 53 -5.74 12.28 -2.31
N PRO A 54 -7.07 12.07 -2.40
CA PRO A 54 -7.84 12.24 -3.65
C PRO A 54 -7.65 13.59 -4.33
N ARG A 55 -7.67 14.69 -3.57
CA ARG A 55 -7.52 16.04 -4.11
C ARG A 55 -6.22 16.27 -4.90
N LEU A 56 -5.16 15.55 -4.54
CA LEU A 56 -3.84 15.71 -5.16
C LEU A 56 -3.60 14.78 -6.35
N TYR A 57 -4.51 13.84 -6.64
CA TYR A 57 -4.32 12.88 -7.74
C TYR A 57 -4.06 13.54 -9.09
N SER A 58 -4.84 14.59 -9.42
CA SER A 58 -4.72 15.28 -10.72
C SER A 58 -3.34 15.92 -10.94
N THR A 59 -2.64 16.29 -9.87
CA THR A 59 -1.32 16.95 -9.93
C THR A 59 -0.15 16.02 -9.65
N VAL A 60 -0.31 15.05 -8.75
CA VAL A 60 0.75 14.14 -8.31
C VAL A 60 0.74 12.83 -9.13
N ARG A 61 -0.44 12.33 -9.47
CA ARG A 61 -0.65 11.05 -10.17
C ARG A 61 -1.68 11.19 -11.31
N PRO A 62 -1.47 12.05 -12.31
CA PRO A 62 -2.49 12.38 -13.32
C PRO A 62 -2.97 11.19 -14.17
N MET A 63 -2.21 10.09 -14.18
CA MET A 63 -2.57 8.86 -14.91
C MET A 63 -3.29 7.82 -14.03
N ALA A 64 -3.41 8.05 -12.73
CA ALA A 64 -4.07 7.16 -11.78
C ALA A 64 -5.47 7.66 -11.42
N ILE A 65 -6.29 6.79 -10.88
CA ILE A 65 -7.64 7.08 -10.37
C ILE A 65 -7.71 6.55 -8.94
N TYR A 66 -8.09 7.40 -7.99
CA TYR A 66 -8.11 7.07 -6.56
C TYR A 66 -9.04 5.89 -6.25
N GLU A 67 -10.27 5.97 -6.72
CA GLU A 67 -11.29 4.94 -6.50
C GLU A 67 -10.86 3.60 -7.13
N ARG A 68 -10.14 3.64 -8.24
CA ARG A 68 -9.60 2.42 -8.86
C ARG A 68 -8.50 1.80 -8.01
N SER A 69 -7.68 2.61 -7.35
CA SER A 69 -6.65 2.11 -6.42
C SER A 69 -7.27 1.43 -5.21
N LEU A 70 -8.31 2.01 -4.61
CA LEU A 70 -9.08 1.37 -3.54
C LEU A 70 -9.73 0.07 -4.02
N LYS A 71 -10.31 0.08 -5.22
CA LYS A 71 -10.97 -1.09 -5.80
C LYS A 71 -10.03 -2.27 -6.02
N VAL A 72 -8.74 -2.05 -6.30
CA VAL A 72 -7.74 -3.12 -6.37
C VAL A 72 -7.66 -3.85 -5.03
N LEU A 73 -7.51 -3.12 -3.92
CA LEU A 73 -7.40 -3.71 -2.58
C LEU A 73 -8.70 -4.43 -2.17
N GLU A 74 -9.85 -3.81 -2.41
CA GLU A 74 -11.15 -4.40 -2.17
C GLU A 74 -11.34 -5.73 -2.93
N ASN A 75 -10.96 -5.76 -4.20
CA ASN A 75 -11.09 -6.94 -5.03
C ASN A 75 -10.16 -8.07 -4.58
N VAL A 76 -8.93 -7.77 -4.08
CA VAL A 76 -8.08 -8.79 -3.46
C VAL A 76 -8.81 -9.47 -2.32
N LYS A 77 -9.41 -8.70 -1.39
CA LYS A 77 -10.14 -9.23 -0.24
C LYS A 77 -11.39 -10.02 -0.63
N LYS A 78 -12.07 -9.63 -1.71
CA LYS A 78 -13.22 -10.38 -2.25
C LYS A 78 -12.81 -11.71 -2.87
N MET A 79 -11.64 -11.77 -3.52
CA MET A 79 -11.12 -12.98 -4.16
C MET A 79 -10.48 -13.93 -3.15
N ASP A 80 -9.73 -13.39 -2.19
CA ASP A 80 -9.05 -14.16 -1.15
C ASP A 80 -8.86 -13.34 0.13
N LYS A 81 -9.55 -13.71 1.19
CA LYS A 81 -9.50 -13.00 2.49
C LYS A 81 -8.22 -13.27 3.28
N ASP A 82 -7.53 -14.36 2.98
CA ASP A 82 -6.32 -14.77 3.70
C ASP A 82 -5.08 -14.00 3.23
N ILE A 83 -5.14 -13.41 2.03
CA ILE A 83 -4.07 -12.54 1.54
C ILE A 83 -4.15 -11.20 2.27
N LEU A 84 -3.03 -10.80 2.89
CA LEU A 84 -2.92 -9.48 3.50
C LEU A 84 -2.82 -8.39 2.42
N THR A 85 -3.55 -7.30 2.63
CA THR A 85 -3.48 -6.14 1.75
C THR A 85 -2.69 -5.01 2.39
N LYS A 86 -1.94 -4.31 1.58
CA LYS A 86 -1.08 -3.20 2.03
C LYS A 86 -1.18 -2.02 1.08
N SER A 87 -1.13 -0.82 1.64
CA SER A 87 -1.03 0.41 0.87
C SER A 87 0.03 1.34 1.42
N GLY A 88 0.39 2.35 0.66
CA GLY A 88 1.35 3.36 1.08
C GLY A 88 0.98 4.75 0.61
N ILE A 89 1.34 5.74 1.44
CA ILE A 89 1.20 7.16 1.14
C ILE A 89 2.48 7.91 1.40
N MET A 90 2.61 9.05 0.75
CA MET A 90 3.71 9.98 0.98
C MET A 90 3.14 11.29 1.53
N LEU A 91 3.82 11.87 2.53
CA LEU A 91 3.50 13.17 3.10
C LEU A 91 4.43 14.26 2.56
N GLY A 92 3.99 15.50 2.66
CA GLY A 92 4.73 16.68 2.19
C GLY A 92 4.41 17.08 0.76
N LEU A 93 3.27 16.63 0.22
CA LEU A 93 2.76 16.97 -1.11
C LEU A 93 1.74 18.13 -1.05
N GLY A 94 1.35 18.60 0.16
CA GLY A 94 0.36 19.66 0.41
C GLY A 94 -1.00 19.14 0.86
N GLU A 95 -1.04 17.93 1.38
CA GLU A 95 -2.19 17.34 2.09
C GLU A 95 -2.41 18.05 3.43
N LYS A 96 -3.65 17.98 3.93
CA LYS A 96 -4.00 18.38 5.28
C LYS A 96 -4.15 17.16 6.19
N GLU A 97 -4.04 17.37 7.50
CA GLU A 97 -4.15 16.28 8.48
C GLU A 97 -5.49 15.54 8.36
N GLU A 98 -6.60 16.27 8.22
CA GLU A 98 -7.93 15.67 8.09
C GLU A 98 -8.06 14.82 6.84
N GLU A 99 -7.41 15.22 5.73
CA GLU A 99 -7.44 14.48 4.47
C GLU A 99 -6.65 13.17 4.56
N VAL A 100 -5.56 13.15 5.35
CA VAL A 100 -4.79 11.92 5.61
C VAL A 100 -5.62 10.94 6.45
N VAL A 101 -6.32 11.44 7.48
CA VAL A 101 -7.19 10.60 8.31
C VAL A 101 -8.38 10.05 7.52
N GLU A 102 -9.00 10.84 6.64
CA GLU A 102 -10.07 10.34 5.76
C GLU A 102 -9.55 9.27 4.80
N LEU A 103 -8.37 9.45 4.20
CA LEU A 103 -7.74 8.42 3.37
C LEU A 103 -7.50 7.12 4.15
N MET A 104 -7.10 7.21 5.43
CA MET A 104 -6.96 6.02 6.28
C MET A 104 -8.30 5.29 6.45
N LYS A 105 -9.40 6.02 6.63
CA LYS A 105 -10.74 5.44 6.71
C LYS A 105 -11.16 4.78 5.40
N ASP A 106 -10.95 5.45 4.26
CA ASP A 106 -11.22 4.89 2.94
C ASP A 106 -10.49 3.55 2.72
N LEU A 107 -9.23 3.45 3.16
CA LEU A 107 -8.47 2.21 3.09
C LEU A 107 -9.05 1.12 3.99
N LEU A 108 -9.50 1.46 5.20
CA LEU A 108 -10.14 0.50 6.10
C LEU A 108 -11.52 0.05 5.60
N GLU A 109 -12.28 0.90 4.92
CA GLU A 109 -13.55 0.54 4.29
C GLU A 109 -13.40 -0.55 3.20
N VAL A 110 -12.21 -0.66 2.62
CA VAL A 110 -11.88 -1.73 1.65
C VAL A 110 -11.06 -2.87 2.27
N ASP A 111 -11.09 -3.01 3.61
CA ASP A 111 -10.38 -4.04 4.37
C ASP A 111 -8.85 -4.05 4.14
N CYS A 112 -8.23 -2.89 3.98
CA CYS A 112 -6.77 -2.79 3.88
C CYS A 112 -6.12 -3.06 5.24
N ASP A 113 -5.26 -4.07 5.33
CA ASP A 113 -4.67 -4.53 6.60
C ASP A 113 -3.51 -3.66 7.08
N MET A 114 -2.69 -3.14 6.15
CA MET A 114 -1.43 -2.48 6.48
C MET A 114 -1.24 -1.16 5.75
N LEU A 115 -0.64 -0.19 6.44
CA LEU A 115 -0.33 1.12 5.86
C LEU A 115 1.13 1.50 6.08
N THR A 116 1.75 2.06 5.05
CA THR A 116 3.07 2.69 5.14
C THR A 116 2.97 4.18 4.84
N ILE A 117 3.61 5.02 5.68
CA ILE A 117 3.60 6.48 5.55
C ILE A 117 5.05 6.98 5.55
N GLY A 118 5.47 7.60 4.46
CA GLY A 118 6.83 8.13 4.31
C GLY A 118 6.85 9.56 3.79
N GLN A 119 8.00 10.23 3.90
CA GLN A 119 8.20 11.57 3.33
C GLN A 119 8.35 11.50 1.82
N TYR A 120 7.62 12.34 1.11
CA TYR A 120 7.83 12.57 -0.31
C TYR A 120 9.17 13.26 -0.57
N LEU A 121 9.92 12.73 -1.52
CA LEU A 121 11.14 13.35 -2.05
C LEU A 121 11.00 13.46 -3.56
N ALA A 122 11.06 14.69 -4.08
CA ALA A 122 10.91 14.91 -5.52
C ALA A 122 12.05 14.27 -6.31
N PRO A 123 11.79 13.31 -7.22
CA PRO A 123 12.84 12.64 -7.99
C PRO A 123 13.60 13.58 -8.95
N SER A 124 12.96 14.65 -9.39
CA SER A 124 13.58 15.71 -10.19
C SER A 124 12.75 17.00 -10.14
N LYS A 125 13.32 18.12 -10.65
CA LYS A 125 12.61 19.41 -10.74
C LYS A 125 11.37 19.41 -11.64
N LYS A 126 11.12 18.34 -12.39
CA LYS A 126 9.93 18.18 -13.25
C LYS A 126 8.75 17.52 -12.52
N HIS A 127 8.99 16.92 -11.37
CA HIS A 127 7.95 16.28 -10.54
C HIS A 127 7.32 17.32 -9.61
N HIS A 128 6.23 16.92 -8.94
CA HIS A 128 5.58 17.74 -7.94
C HIS A 128 6.62 18.23 -6.91
N PRO A 129 6.67 19.50 -6.55
CA PRO A 129 7.62 19.99 -5.56
C PRO A 129 7.32 19.40 -4.18
N VAL A 130 8.35 19.27 -3.33
CA VAL A 130 8.12 19.06 -1.90
C VAL A 130 7.53 20.34 -1.35
N ILE A 131 6.30 20.27 -0.84
CA ILE A 131 5.61 21.42 -0.24
C ILE A 131 6.08 21.61 1.19
N GLU A 132 6.31 20.49 1.89
CA GLU A 132 6.75 20.50 3.29
C GLU A 132 7.63 19.29 3.58
N TYR A 133 8.62 19.48 4.44
CA TYR A 133 9.31 18.40 5.14
C TYR A 133 8.63 18.22 6.49
N VAL A 134 7.74 17.22 6.56
CA VAL A 134 6.89 16.97 7.72
C VAL A 134 7.74 16.58 8.93
N HIS A 135 7.43 17.16 10.09
CA HIS A 135 8.17 16.86 11.31
C HIS A 135 8.03 15.38 11.69
N PRO A 136 9.10 14.71 12.19
CA PRO A 136 9.03 13.29 12.57
C PRO A 136 7.92 12.95 13.56
N ASP A 137 7.59 13.82 14.50
CA ASP A 137 6.52 13.62 15.46
C ASP A 137 5.15 13.45 14.79
N GLN A 138 4.90 14.13 13.66
CA GLN A 138 3.66 13.99 12.92
C GLN A 138 3.50 12.59 12.31
N PHE A 139 4.59 11.95 11.93
CA PHE A 139 4.57 10.55 11.47
C PHE A 139 4.16 9.61 12.61
N GLU A 140 4.66 9.85 13.84
CA GLU A 140 4.26 9.02 14.98
C GLU A 140 2.78 9.22 15.34
N ILE A 141 2.27 10.46 15.29
CA ILE A 141 0.83 10.76 15.45
C ILE A 141 0.00 9.98 14.43
N TYR A 142 0.36 9.98 13.15
CA TYR A 142 -0.38 9.22 12.14
C TYR A 142 -0.30 7.71 12.35
N LYS A 143 0.80 7.20 12.86
CA LYS A 143 0.92 5.79 13.23
C LYS A 143 -0.06 5.44 14.35
N GLU A 144 -0.10 6.25 15.43
CA GLU A 144 -1.05 6.06 16.53
C GLU A 144 -2.50 6.09 16.03
N ILE A 145 -2.87 7.13 15.26
CA ILE A 145 -4.20 7.26 14.66
C ILE A 145 -4.55 6.03 13.81
N GLY A 146 -3.66 5.58 12.94
CA GLY A 146 -3.91 4.43 12.08
C GLY A 146 -4.11 3.13 12.88
N MET A 147 -3.31 2.92 13.93
CA MET A 147 -3.50 1.76 14.82
C MET A 147 -4.81 1.84 15.60
N GLU A 148 -5.19 3.02 16.10
CA GLU A 148 -6.48 3.23 16.79
C GLU A 148 -7.69 3.05 15.86
N LEU A 149 -7.57 3.42 14.58
CA LEU A 149 -8.61 3.23 13.58
C LEU A 149 -8.82 1.74 13.21
N GLY A 150 -7.80 0.89 13.41
CA GLY A 150 -7.94 -0.56 13.25
C GLY A 150 -7.04 -1.21 12.20
N PHE A 151 -6.05 -0.51 11.64
CA PHE A 151 -5.04 -1.20 10.82
C PHE A 151 -4.30 -2.26 11.66
N LYS A 152 -4.01 -3.40 11.07
CA LYS A 152 -3.20 -4.44 11.73
C LYS A 152 -1.76 -4.00 11.93
N PHE A 153 -1.27 -3.12 11.06
CA PHE A 153 0.06 -2.54 11.16
C PHE A 153 0.16 -1.20 10.45
N VAL A 154 0.85 -0.24 11.05
CA VAL A 154 1.23 1.03 10.44
C VAL A 154 2.71 1.29 10.63
N ALA A 155 3.46 1.40 9.52
CA ALA A 155 4.83 1.92 9.54
C ALA A 155 4.82 3.38 9.09
N SER A 156 5.23 4.28 9.95
CA SER A 156 5.19 5.71 9.67
C SER A 156 6.44 6.40 10.20
N ALA A 157 7.27 6.89 9.29
CA ALA A 157 8.45 7.70 9.58
C ALA A 157 8.97 8.35 8.28
N PRO A 158 9.78 9.41 8.34
CA PRO A 158 10.29 10.10 7.14
C PRO A 158 10.98 9.19 6.13
N LEU A 159 11.70 8.17 6.57
CA LEU A 159 12.45 7.26 5.70
C LEU A 159 11.72 5.94 5.40
N VAL A 160 10.49 5.76 5.86
CA VAL A 160 9.68 4.60 5.51
C VAL A 160 9.42 4.54 4.01
N ARG A 161 9.45 3.33 3.47
CA ARG A 161 9.10 2.98 2.10
C ARG A 161 8.18 1.74 2.11
N SER A 162 7.52 1.45 1.02
CA SER A 162 6.55 0.35 0.93
C SER A 162 7.13 -1.02 1.34
N SER A 163 8.43 -1.24 1.16
CA SER A 163 9.11 -2.49 1.55
C SER A 163 9.69 -2.50 2.97
N TYR A 164 9.45 -1.43 3.77
CA TYR A 164 10.03 -1.32 5.11
C TYR A 164 9.55 -2.44 6.03
N ASN A 165 10.49 -3.18 6.65
CA ASN A 165 10.27 -4.30 7.58
C ASN A 165 9.21 -5.34 7.11
N ALA A 166 9.05 -5.53 5.80
CA ALA A 166 7.98 -6.36 5.24
C ALA A 166 7.93 -7.78 5.83
N GLY A 167 9.09 -8.41 6.02
CA GLY A 167 9.17 -9.78 6.54
C GLY A 167 8.74 -9.90 8.02
N GLU A 168 9.26 -9.06 8.91
CA GLU A 168 8.96 -9.10 10.34
C GLU A 168 7.49 -8.83 10.63
N VAL A 169 6.93 -7.84 9.92
CA VAL A 169 5.52 -7.44 10.08
C VAL A 169 4.57 -8.54 9.63
N THR A 170 4.81 -9.11 8.46
CA THR A 170 3.94 -10.16 7.90
C THR A 170 3.95 -11.40 8.82
N SER A 171 5.13 -11.79 9.33
CA SER A 171 5.24 -12.90 10.29
C SER A 171 4.42 -12.64 11.56
N ALA A 172 4.56 -11.45 12.16
CA ALA A 172 3.85 -11.11 13.37
C ALA A 172 2.32 -11.10 13.22
N ILE A 173 1.80 -10.68 12.06
CA ILE A 173 0.35 -10.67 11.80
C ILE A 173 -0.17 -12.10 11.56
N LEU A 174 0.55 -12.93 10.80
CA LEU A 174 0.12 -14.29 10.48
C LEU A 174 0.19 -15.24 11.68
N GLU A 175 1.08 -14.98 12.66
CA GLU A 175 1.18 -15.75 13.90
C GLU A 175 0.06 -15.43 14.92
N GLN A 176 -0.67 -14.32 14.74
CA GLN A 176 -1.77 -13.90 15.60
C GLN A 176 -3.15 -14.43 15.15
N ASN A 177 -3.25 -15.01 13.96
CA ASN A 177 -4.47 -15.60 13.39
C ASN A 177 -4.41 -17.14 13.49
#